data_2bf47865ca9c627cb57d014d890064f4
#
_entry.id   2bf47865ca9c627cb57d014d890064f4
#
_cell.length_a   1.000
_cell.length_b   1.000
_cell.length_c   1.000
_cell.angle_alpha   90.00
_cell.angle_beta   90.00
_cell.angle_gamma   90.00
#
_symmetry.space_group_name_H-M   'P 1'
#
loop_
_entity.id
_entity.type
_entity.pdbx_description
1 polymer ?
#
loop_
_entity_poly.entity_id
_entity_poly.type
_entity_poly.pdbx_seq_one_letter_code
_entity_poly.pdbx_strand_id
1 'polypeptide(L)' 'MFNKDSGLVKIWVRLLTSENNLYTIDDIPNISNLKEIILSLIEG' A
#
# COMPACT_ATOMS: atom_id res chain seq x y z
N MET A 1 13.08 6.28 -0.64
CA MET A 1 12.35 5.50 -1.64
C MET A 1 11.89 4.19 -1.05
N PHE A 2 10.65 3.83 -1.28
CA PHE A 2 10.11 2.58 -0.74
C PHE A 2 10.31 1.43 -1.71
N ASN A 3 10.31 0.22 -1.17
CA ASN A 3 10.32 -0.98 -1.98
C ASN A 3 9.32 -1.98 -1.41
N LYS A 4 9.15 -3.11 -2.08
CA LYS A 4 8.15 -4.08 -1.65
C LYS A 4 8.45 -4.73 -0.30
N ASP A 5 9.64 -4.56 0.22
CA ASP A 5 10.02 -5.09 1.54
C ASP A 5 9.89 -4.04 2.64
N SER A 6 9.55 -2.80 2.29
CA SER A 6 9.39 -1.74 3.27
C SER A 6 8.23 -2.07 4.22
N GLY A 7 8.45 -1.86 5.51
CA GLY A 7 7.41 -2.13 6.49
C GLY A 7 6.13 -1.35 6.24
N LEU A 8 6.28 -0.08 5.86
CA LEU A 8 5.12 0.76 5.57
C LEU A 8 4.31 0.21 4.40
N VAL A 9 4.99 -0.26 3.36
CA VAL A 9 4.32 -0.86 2.21
C VAL A 9 3.55 -2.11 2.63
N LYS A 10 4.16 -2.95 3.43
CA LYS A 10 3.51 -4.18 3.89
C LYS A 10 2.28 -3.89 4.72
N ILE A 11 2.35 -2.89 5.58
CA ILE A 11 1.22 -2.49 6.41
C ILE A 11 0.06 -2.03 5.53
N TRP A 12 0.34 -1.19 4.53
CA TRP A 12 -0.70 -0.70 3.64
C TRP A 12 -1.33 -1.80 2.82
N VAL A 13 -0.53 -2.73 2.32
CA VAL A 13 -1.07 -3.87 1.57
C VAL A 13 -2.04 -4.66 2.45
N ARG A 14 -1.67 -4.88 3.70
CA ARG A 14 -2.54 -5.56 4.65
C ARG A 14 -3.85 -4.82 4.87
N LEU A 15 -3.76 -3.51 5.09
CA LEU A 15 -4.94 -2.70 5.35
C LEU A 15 -5.90 -2.70 4.17
N LEU A 16 -5.37 -2.68 2.97
CA LEU A 16 -6.19 -2.63 1.76
C LEU A 16 -6.78 -3.98 1.38
N THR A 17 -6.13 -5.07 1.75
CA THR A 17 -6.61 -6.42 1.43
C THR A 17 -7.36 -7.07 2.57
N SER A 18 -7.45 -6.38 3.71
CA SER A 18 -8.17 -6.89 4.88
C SER A 18 -9.67 -6.89 4.63
N GLU A 19 -10.36 -7.82 5.30
CA GLU A 19 -11.83 -7.89 5.19
C GLU A 19 -12.51 -6.63 5.69
N ASN A 20 -11.92 -5.97 6.66
CA ASN A 20 -12.49 -4.75 7.24
C ASN A 20 -12.18 -3.49 6.46
N ASN A 21 -11.44 -3.58 5.46
CA ASN A 21 -11.20 -2.58 4.41
C ASN A 21 -11.57 -1.14 4.78
N LEU A 22 -11.03 -0.64 5.88
CA LEU A 22 -11.33 0.70 6.36
C LEU A 22 -10.62 1.79 5.54
N TYR A 23 -9.69 1.39 4.70
CA TYR A 23 -8.88 2.33 3.92
C TYR A 23 -9.04 2.05 2.44
N THR A 24 -8.87 3.09 1.65
CA THR A 24 -8.92 2.99 0.20
C THR A 24 -7.57 3.38 -0.39
N ILE A 25 -7.41 3.14 -1.68
CA ILE A 25 -6.19 3.54 -2.39
C ILE A 25 -5.95 5.04 -2.26
N ASP A 26 -7.02 5.83 -2.22
CA ASP A 26 -6.90 7.27 -2.08
C ASP A 26 -6.37 7.70 -0.71
N ASP A 27 -6.47 6.84 0.27
CA ASP A 27 -5.95 7.13 1.61
C ASP A 27 -4.44 6.99 1.69
N ILE A 28 -3.82 6.36 0.72
CA ILE A 28 -2.38 6.17 0.71
C ILE A 28 -1.69 7.53 0.52
N PRO A 29 -0.75 7.89 1.42
CA PRO A 29 -0.01 9.15 1.27
C PRO A 29 0.76 9.17 -0.05
N ASN A 30 0.73 10.31 -0.71
CA ASN A 30 1.48 10.49 -1.94
C ASN A 30 2.94 10.83 -1.62
N ILE A 31 3.64 9.90 -1.04
CA ILE A 31 5.02 10.05 -0.61
C ILE A 31 5.91 9.19 -1.49
N SER A 32 6.83 9.83 -2.21
CA SER A 32 7.76 9.12 -3.07
C SER A 32 7.02 8.14 -3.98
N ASN A 33 7.42 6.87 -4.02
CA ASN A 33 6.78 5.85 -4.84
C ASN A 33 5.89 4.90 -4.04
N LEU A 34 5.49 5.31 -2.83
CA LEU A 34 4.75 4.44 -1.93
C LEU A 34 3.47 3.89 -2.56
N LYS A 35 2.64 4.77 -3.10
CA LYS A 35 1.38 4.38 -3.70
C LYS A 35 1.59 3.44 -4.88
N GLU A 36 2.58 3.73 -5.70
CA GLU A 36 2.90 2.94 -6.88
C GLU A 36 3.28 1.51 -6.52
N ILE A 37 4.13 1.36 -5.51
CA ILE A 37 4.57 0.05 -5.07
C ILE A 37 3.40 -0.74 -4.48
N ILE A 38 2.58 -0.08 -3.67
CA ILE A 38 1.42 -0.73 -3.06
C ILE A 38 0.47 -1.24 -4.12
N LEU A 39 0.17 -0.42 -5.11
CA LEU A 39 -0.70 -0.82 -6.21
C LEU A 39 -0.13 -2.01 -6.98
N SER A 40 1.16 -1.99 -7.22
CA SER A 40 1.83 -3.08 -7.92
C SER A 40 1.69 -4.40 -7.18
N LEU A 41 1.81 -4.37 -5.86
CA LEU A 41 1.70 -5.57 -5.04
C LEU A 41 0.26 -6.09 -4.98
N ILE A 42 -0.70 -5.19 -4.96
CA ILE A 42 -2.11 -5.59 -4.88
C ILE A 42 -2.59 -6.13 -6.22
N GLU A 43 -2.21 -5.50 -7.31
CA GLU A 43 -2.63 -5.90 -8.64
C GLU A 43 -1.87 -7.12 -9.16
N GLY A 44 -0.63 -7.21 -8.74
CA GLY A 44 0.25 -8.18 -9.28
C GLY A 44 0.31 -9.48 -8.64
#